data_780b7b08b772dc58f62257f5db517eb0
#
_entry.id   780b7b08b772dc58f62257f5db517eb0
#
_cell.length_a   1.000
_cell.length_b   1.000
_cell.length_c   1.000
_cell.angle_alpha   90.00
_cell.angle_beta   90.00
_cell.angle_gamma   90.00
#
_symmetry.space_group_name_H-M   'P 1'
#
loop_
_entity.id
_entity.type
_entity.pdbx_description
1 polymer ?
#
loop_
_entity_poly.entity_id
_entity_poly.type
_entity_poly.pdbx_seq_one_letter_code
_entity_poly.pdbx_strand_id
1 'polypeptide(L)'
;MIELPKEEYITEVRNGTTYHFCTLRQMVLHTIGLDYRRPYTRHGRKFYRPHRNYFTTGRKSATFRPLVEAGYMTEIAMPLATDGTEGHCYILTRAGLDWLGEQIGVKIYDKE
;
A
#
# COMPACT_ATOMS: atom_id res chain seq x y z
N MET A 1 -2.72 -14.69 9.73
CA MET A 1 -2.85 -13.21 9.73
C MET A 1 -1.74 -12.60 8.89
N ILE A 2 -2.06 -11.59 8.11
CA ILE A 2 -1.07 -10.90 7.29
C ILE A 2 -0.39 -9.83 8.14
N GLU A 3 0.93 -9.91 8.24
CA GLU A 3 1.73 -8.94 8.98
C GLU A 3 2.55 -8.08 8.04
N LEU A 4 2.68 -6.79 8.35
CA LEU A 4 3.55 -5.91 7.60
C LEU A 4 5.01 -6.20 7.94
N PRO A 5 5.91 -6.23 6.94
CA PRO A 5 7.34 -6.25 7.23
C PRO A 5 7.72 -4.99 7.99
N LYS A 6 8.80 -5.06 8.77
CA LYS A 6 9.27 -3.92 9.54
C LYS A 6 9.98 -2.89 8.68
N GLU A 7 10.57 -3.33 7.58
CA GLU A 7 11.36 -2.48 6.71
C GLU A 7 10.58 -2.06 5.47
N GLU A 8 10.83 -0.86 4.99
CA GLU A 8 10.20 -0.33 3.78
C GLU A 8 10.90 -0.80 2.51
N TYR A 9 12.22 -1.09 2.60
CA TYR A 9 13.02 -1.48 1.46
C TYR A 9 13.91 -2.66 1.80
N ILE A 10 14.15 -3.51 0.80
CA ILE A 10 15.12 -4.60 0.87
C ILE A 10 16.21 -4.28 -0.13
N THR A 11 17.48 -4.42 0.29
CA THR A 11 18.63 -4.18 -0.56
C THR A 11 19.29 -5.53 -0.88
N GLU A 12 19.53 -5.78 -2.16
CA GLU A 12 20.26 -6.97 -2.63
C GLU A 12 21.42 -6.54 -3.52
N VAL A 13 22.54 -7.26 -3.41
CA VAL A 13 23.70 -7.08 -4.28
C VAL A 13 23.81 -8.30 -5.20
N ARG A 14 23.76 -8.05 -6.50
CA ARG A 14 23.89 -9.10 -7.53
C ARG A 14 24.94 -8.65 -8.54
N ASN A 15 25.94 -9.48 -8.77
CA ASN A 15 27.02 -9.19 -9.73
C ASN A 15 27.63 -7.81 -9.54
N GLY A 16 27.84 -7.37 -8.29
CA GLY A 16 28.41 -6.07 -7.97
C GLY A 16 27.45 -4.89 -8.10
N THR A 17 26.20 -5.14 -8.48
CA THR A 17 25.17 -4.09 -8.58
C THR A 17 24.22 -4.17 -7.40
N THR A 18 23.95 -3.02 -6.78
CA THR A 18 23.02 -2.93 -5.66
C THR A 18 21.61 -2.62 -6.16
N TYR A 19 20.66 -3.44 -5.75
CA TYR A 19 19.24 -3.26 -6.07
C TYR A 19 18.44 -2.98 -4.81
N HIS A 20 17.48 -2.07 -4.92
CA HIS A 20 16.54 -1.72 -3.84
C HIS A 20 15.14 -2.11 -4.26
N PHE A 21 14.46 -2.87 -3.39
CA PHE A 21 13.10 -3.33 -3.63
C PHE A 21 12.17 -2.81 -2.55
N CYS A 22 10.98 -2.35 -2.94
CA CYS A 22 9.94 -1.95 -2.01
C CYS A 22 9.31 -3.19 -1.37
N THR A 23 9.07 -3.13 -0.07
CA THR A 23 8.33 -4.16 0.65
C THR A 23 6.84 -3.88 0.60
N LEU A 24 6.03 -4.85 1.06
CA LEU A 24 4.59 -4.64 1.22
C LEU A 24 4.30 -3.41 2.10
N ARG A 25 5.11 -3.17 3.15
CA ARG A 25 4.94 -2.00 4.02
C ARG A 25 5.04 -0.70 3.22
N GLN A 26 6.09 -0.54 2.44
CA GLN A 26 6.26 0.68 1.64
C GLN A 26 5.13 0.84 0.62
N MET A 27 4.76 -0.25 -0.05
CA MET A 27 3.73 -0.21 -1.09
C MET A 27 2.35 0.15 -0.53
N VAL A 28 1.97 -0.43 0.59
CA VAL A 28 0.64 -0.17 1.17
C VAL A 28 0.59 1.23 1.80
N LEU A 29 1.67 1.70 2.41
CA LEU A 29 1.75 3.06 2.93
C LEU A 29 1.68 4.08 1.78
N HIS A 30 2.35 3.80 0.67
CA HIS A 30 2.30 4.65 -0.52
C HIS A 30 0.87 4.75 -1.09
N THR A 31 0.09 3.68 -0.98
CA THR A 31 -1.29 3.65 -1.47
C THR A 31 -2.13 4.78 -0.88
N ILE A 32 -1.92 5.12 0.37
CA ILE A 32 -2.66 6.19 1.06
C ILE A 32 -1.81 7.40 1.42
N GLY A 33 -0.57 7.45 0.93
CA GLY A 33 0.31 8.62 1.08
C GLY A 33 1.04 8.72 2.41
N LEU A 34 1.02 7.67 3.25
CA LEU A 34 1.74 7.67 4.54
C LEU A 34 3.25 7.48 4.39
N ASP A 35 3.74 7.23 3.20
CA ASP A 35 5.18 7.17 2.92
C ASP A 35 5.83 8.56 2.89
N TYR A 36 5.05 9.62 2.65
CA TYR A 36 5.55 10.99 2.64
C TYR A 36 4.75 11.94 3.54
N ARG A 37 3.57 11.54 4.02
CA ARG A 37 2.79 12.28 5.00
C ARG A 37 2.86 11.59 6.34
N ARG A 38 2.66 12.36 7.41
CA ARG A 38 2.69 11.81 8.76
C ARG A 38 1.29 11.83 9.38
N PRO A 39 0.95 10.84 10.22
CA PRO A 39 -0.26 10.93 11.02
C PRO A 39 -0.17 12.12 11.96
N TYR A 40 -1.32 12.69 12.32
CA TYR A 40 -1.36 13.69 13.37
C TYR A 40 -1.66 13.02 14.72
N THR A 41 -1.18 13.65 15.79
CA THR A 41 -1.35 13.13 17.15
C THR A 41 -2.33 14.00 17.92
N ARG A 42 -3.27 13.36 18.62
CA ARG A 42 -4.25 14.02 19.46
C ARG A 42 -4.50 13.17 20.69
N HIS A 43 -4.31 13.74 21.88
CA HIS A 43 -4.48 13.03 23.16
C HIS A 43 -3.69 11.71 23.23
N GLY A 44 -2.46 11.71 22.73
CA GLY A 44 -1.60 10.54 22.74
C GLY A 44 -1.93 9.49 21.70
N ARG A 45 -2.90 9.72 20.82
CA ARG A 45 -3.29 8.81 19.75
C ARG A 45 -2.95 9.39 18.40
N LYS A 46 -2.64 8.49 17.45
CA LYS A 46 -2.33 8.87 16.08
C LYS A 46 -3.53 8.64 15.18
N PHE A 47 -3.79 9.63 14.31
CA PHE A 47 -4.90 9.61 13.36
C PHE A 47 -4.40 10.02 11.99
N TYR A 48 -5.04 9.46 10.95
CA TYR A 48 -4.72 9.82 9.58
C TYR A 48 -5.97 9.78 8.70
N ARG A 49 -6.14 10.82 7.88
CA ARG A 49 -7.19 10.86 6.86
C ARG A 49 -6.52 10.89 5.49
N PRO A 50 -6.63 9.82 4.70
CA PRO A 50 -5.99 9.77 3.39
C PRO A 50 -6.56 10.81 2.43
N HIS A 51 -5.70 11.42 1.63
CA HIS A 51 -6.10 12.24 0.50
C HIS A 51 -6.11 11.43 -0.79
N ARG A 52 -5.57 10.22 -0.74
CA ARG A 52 -5.54 9.27 -1.86
C ARG A 52 -5.69 7.85 -1.32
N ASN A 53 -6.18 6.96 -2.14
CA ASN A 53 -6.26 5.54 -1.81
C ASN A 53 -6.24 4.75 -3.12
N TYR A 54 -5.07 4.68 -3.76
CA TYR A 54 -4.88 3.84 -4.93
C TYR A 54 -3.39 3.57 -5.18
N PHE A 55 -3.13 2.45 -5.83
CA PHE A 55 -1.80 2.05 -6.28
C PHE A 55 -1.96 1.42 -7.64
N THR A 56 -1.31 1.98 -8.67
CA THR A 56 -1.42 1.46 -10.03
C THR A 56 -0.18 0.67 -10.42
N THR A 57 -0.39 -0.43 -11.14
CA THR A 57 0.69 -1.26 -11.64
C THR A 57 0.42 -1.64 -13.10
N GLY A 58 1.48 -1.90 -13.85
CA GLY A 58 1.37 -2.40 -15.22
C GLY A 58 1.09 -3.91 -15.29
N ARG A 59 1.21 -4.62 -14.15
CA ARG A 59 0.98 -6.07 -14.04
C ARG A 59 0.25 -6.35 -12.75
N LYS A 60 -0.39 -7.52 -12.67
CA LYS A 60 -0.97 -7.96 -11.40
C LYS A 60 0.11 -8.05 -10.34
N SER A 61 -0.16 -7.46 -9.18
CA SER A 61 0.80 -7.43 -8.09
C SER A 61 0.74 -8.70 -7.26
N ALA A 62 1.82 -9.49 -7.29
CA ALA A 62 1.94 -10.65 -6.42
C ALA A 62 2.06 -10.22 -4.94
N THR A 63 2.61 -9.03 -4.70
CA THR A 63 2.76 -8.48 -3.35
C THR A 63 1.41 -8.13 -2.72
N PHE A 64 0.49 -7.57 -3.50
CA PHE A 64 -0.85 -7.21 -3.01
C PHE A 64 -1.86 -8.36 -3.04
N ARG A 65 -1.54 -9.46 -3.72
CA ARG A 65 -2.47 -10.58 -3.86
C ARG A 65 -3.04 -11.08 -2.53
N PRO A 66 -2.22 -11.32 -1.49
CA PRO A 66 -2.76 -11.76 -0.20
C PRO A 66 -3.75 -10.77 0.40
N LEU A 67 -3.55 -9.47 0.19
CA LEU A 67 -4.48 -8.45 0.69
C LEU A 67 -5.79 -8.46 -0.08
N VAL A 68 -5.74 -8.69 -1.38
CA VAL A 68 -6.96 -8.83 -2.21
C VAL A 68 -7.75 -10.06 -1.77
N GLU A 69 -7.07 -11.19 -1.59
CA GLU A 69 -7.71 -12.43 -1.16
C GLU A 69 -8.31 -12.32 0.24
N ALA A 70 -7.70 -11.54 1.12
CA ALA A 70 -8.20 -11.31 2.48
C ALA A 70 -9.33 -10.28 2.54
N GLY A 71 -9.66 -9.61 1.43
CA GLY A 71 -10.67 -8.56 1.42
C GLY A 71 -10.17 -7.21 1.90
N TYR A 72 -8.86 -7.04 2.04
CA TYR A 72 -8.25 -5.77 2.46
C TYR A 72 -8.00 -4.81 1.30
N MET A 73 -7.98 -5.32 0.07
CA MET A 73 -7.85 -4.52 -1.14
C MET A 73 -8.81 -5.00 -2.20
N THR A 74 -9.21 -4.07 -3.08
CA THR A 74 -9.93 -4.36 -4.30
C THR A 74 -8.98 -4.13 -5.47
N GLU A 75 -8.94 -5.07 -6.42
CA GLU A 75 -8.17 -4.94 -7.65
C GLU A 75 -9.12 -4.58 -8.79
N ILE A 76 -8.79 -3.54 -9.53
CA ILE A 76 -9.57 -3.06 -10.68
C ILE A 76 -8.67 -3.06 -11.91
N ALA A 77 -9.10 -3.74 -12.98
CA ALA A 77 -8.41 -3.66 -14.27
C ALA A 77 -8.75 -2.32 -14.93
N MET A 78 -7.75 -1.68 -15.53
CA MET A 78 -7.94 -0.40 -16.19
C MET A 78 -6.99 -0.26 -17.38
N PRO A 79 -7.40 0.41 -18.46
CA PRO A 79 -6.47 0.72 -19.54
C PRO A 79 -5.46 1.76 -19.10
N LEU A 80 -4.17 1.49 -19.29
CA LEU A 80 -3.10 2.41 -18.93
C LEU A 80 -2.65 3.29 -20.09
N ALA A 81 -2.86 2.86 -21.32
CA ALA A 81 -2.35 3.55 -22.49
C ALA A 81 -3.26 3.37 -23.67
N THR A 82 -3.07 4.22 -24.69
CA THR A 82 -3.79 4.17 -25.95
C THR A 82 -3.42 2.95 -26.80
N ASP A 83 -2.33 2.25 -26.45
CA ASP A 83 -1.88 1.05 -27.16
C ASP A 83 -2.60 -0.23 -26.75
N GLY A 84 -3.58 -0.12 -25.84
CA GLY A 84 -4.33 -1.28 -25.35
C GLY A 84 -3.67 -2.03 -24.20
N THR A 85 -2.58 -1.51 -23.64
CA THR A 85 -1.95 -2.10 -22.45
C THR A 85 -2.91 -2.04 -21.27
N GLU A 86 -3.10 -3.19 -20.61
CA GLU A 86 -3.96 -3.29 -19.43
C GLU A 86 -3.14 -3.06 -18.15
N GLY A 87 -3.63 -2.18 -17.30
CA GLY A 87 -3.05 -1.96 -16.00
C GLY A 87 -3.99 -2.39 -14.89
N HIS A 88 -3.51 -2.30 -13.65
CA HIS A 88 -4.26 -2.69 -12.47
C HIS A 88 -4.19 -1.59 -11.42
N CYS A 89 -5.31 -1.33 -10.76
CA CYS A 89 -5.41 -0.36 -9.68
C CYS A 89 -5.84 -1.09 -8.42
N TYR A 90 -5.14 -0.85 -7.32
CA TYR A 90 -5.40 -1.46 -6.03
C TYR A 90 -5.89 -0.39 -5.05
N ILE A 91 -6.99 -0.66 -4.37
CA ILE A 91 -7.63 0.27 -3.44
C ILE A 91 -7.85 -0.47 -2.12
N LEU A 92 -7.44 0.15 -1.00
CA LEU A 92 -7.71 -0.42 0.32
C LEU A 92 -9.20 -0.30 0.64
N THR A 93 -9.79 -1.40 1.08
CA THR A 93 -11.17 -1.43 1.58
C THR A 93 -11.22 -0.86 3.00
N ARG A 94 -12.43 -0.64 3.55
CA ARG A 94 -12.53 -0.24 4.96
C ARG A 94 -11.85 -1.26 5.87
N ALA A 95 -12.03 -2.55 5.62
CA ALA A 95 -11.36 -3.61 6.37
C ALA A 95 -9.84 -3.51 6.21
N GLY A 96 -9.36 -3.17 5.02
CA GLY A 96 -7.93 -2.98 4.77
C GLY A 96 -7.35 -1.79 5.51
N LEU A 97 -8.08 -0.68 5.56
CA LEU A 97 -7.66 0.50 6.33
C LEU A 97 -7.60 0.20 7.82
N ASP A 98 -8.57 -0.56 8.34
CA ASP A 98 -8.57 -0.97 9.74
C ASP A 98 -7.42 -1.91 10.05
N TRP A 99 -7.18 -2.89 9.18
CA TRP A 99 -6.05 -3.79 9.30
C TRP A 99 -4.71 -3.04 9.32
N LEU A 100 -4.53 -2.12 8.36
CA LEU A 100 -3.31 -1.32 8.28
C LEU A 100 -3.15 -0.46 9.54
N GLY A 101 -4.23 0.16 10.01
CA GLY A 101 -4.22 0.97 11.22
C GLY A 101 -3.77 0.18 12.44
N GLU A 102 -4.21 -1.06 12.57
CA GLU A 102 -3.78 -1.95 13.66
C GLU A 102 -2.29 -2.28 13.55
N GLN A 103 -1.80 -2.50 12.33
CA GLN A 103 -0.40 -2.84 12.09
C GLN A 103 0.56 -1.71 12.46
N ILE A 104 0.15 -0.46 12.26
CA ILE A 104 1.03 0.70 12.46
C ILE A 104 0.64 1.58 13.65
N GLY A 105 -0.42 1.24 14.36
CA GLY A 105 -0.87 1.99 15.53
C GLY A 105 -1.47 3.36 15.21
N VAL A 106 -2.22 3.44 14.10
CA VAL A 106 -2.85 4.69 13.62
C VAL A 106 -4.32 4.43 13.32
N LYS A 107 -5.22 5.32 13.76
CA LYS A 107 -6.62 5.27 13.34
C LYS A 107 -6.71 5.89 11.94
N ILE A 108 -7.06 5.09 10.95
CA ILE A 108 -7.15 5.55 9.57
C ILE A 108 -8.62 5.73 9.18
N TYR A 109 -8.96 6.95 8.76
CA TYR A 109 -10.28 7.29 8.28
C TYR A 109 -10.42 6.99 6.79
N ASP A 110 -11.64 7.06 6.28
CA ASP A 110 -11.86 6.94 4.84
C ASP A 110 -11.24 8.13 4.10
N LYS A 111 -10.95 7.92 2.82
CA LYS A 111 -10.45 9.00 1.95
C LYS A 111 -11.45 10.15 1.90
N GLU A 112 -10.94 11.34 1.91
CA GLU A 112 -11.76 12.54 1.70
C GLU A 112 -12.43 12.57 0.33
#